data_9cceb7f4dad086ea8ab355207e2d81cb
#
_entry.id   9cceb7f4dad086ea8ab355207e2d81cb
#
_cell.length_a   1.000
_cell.length_b   1.000
_cell.length_c   1.000
_cell.angle_alpha   90.00
_cell.angle_beta   90.00
_cell.angle_gamma   90.00
#
_symmetry.space_group_name_H-M   'P 1'
#
loop_
_entity.id
_entity.type
_entity.pdbx_description
1 polymer ?
#
loop_
_entity_poly.entity_id
_entity_poly.type
_entity_poly.pdbx_seq_one_letter_code
_entity_poly.pdbx_strand_id
1 'polypeptide(L)'
;GVILGLKKLFGVNLAQEDKYWEEAQQVKNRAPIYYHVKTTNKALQGITLREIREIIGRPFICSRVMHDGTITSPTADSYIYLGDRLRIVSNAEHKTAVCAFCGEEDPSIDLATAHSPIRNERIRVTDSKMNGVMIEDLHLSRFDGVNITRVTRAGVTFFPYNTLRLQLGDTLSCVGPKNAIARLAALMGNREKQLEKPNVVAIFAGLAFGVIIGAFPIAFPYMPVTIQLGLAGGPLIAAILLGYFGPR
;
A
#
# COMPACT_ATOMS: atom_id res chain seq x y z
N GLY A 1 36.65 23.31 -8.68
CA GLY A 1 37.60 22.40 -8.01
C GLY A 1 36.95 21.48 -6.97
N VAL A 2 36.10 21.98 -6.09
CA VAL A 2 35.49 21.22 -4.93
C VAL A 2 34.57 20.09 -5.36
N ILE A 3 33.75 20.31 -6.37
CA ILE A 3 32.80 19.32 -6.87
C ILE A 3 33.50 18.08 -7.47
N LEU A 4 34.61 18.27 -8.17
CA LEU A 4 35.40 17.18 -8.74
C LEU A 4 36.14 16.37 -7.67
N GLY A 5 36.56 17.02 -6.57
CA GLY A 5 37.16 16.34 -5.41
C GLY A 5 36.18 15.47 -4.64
N LEU A 6 34.97 15.98 -4.41
CA LEU A 6 33.90 15.22 -3.77
C LEU A 6 33.46 14.00 -4.60
N LYS A 7 33.37 14.15 -5.93
CA LYS A 7 33.07 13.05 -6.86
C LYS A 7 34.07 11.88 -6.74
N LYS A 8 35.35 12.18 -6.57
CA LYS A 8 36.39 11.16 -6.43
C LYS A 8 36.43 10.53 -5.05
N LEU A 9 36.05 11.29 -4.00
CA LEU A 9 36.04 10.84 -2.63
C LEU A 9 34.85 9.91 -2.32
N PHE A 10 33.66 10.18 -2.89
CA PHE A 10 32.44 9.42 -2.65
C PHE A 10 32.10 8.40 -3.74
N GLY A 11 32.94 8.26 -4.79
CA GLY A 11 32.75 7.26 -5.84
C GLY A 11 31.43 7.41 -6.63
N VAL A 12 30.83 8.63 -6.64
CA VAL A 12 29.53 8.89 -7.28
C VAL A 12 29.66 8.83 -8.79
N ASN A 13 29.00 7.86 -9.38
CA ASN A 13 28.91 7.68 -10.83
C ASN A 13 27.65 8.36 -11.37
N LEU A 14 27.77 9.62 -11.79
CA LEU A 14 26.67 10.42 -12.31
C LEU A 14 25.91 9.75 -13.46
N ALA A 15 26.60 8.98 -14.31
CA ALA A 15 25.95 8.25 -15.40
C ALA A 15 25.08 7.09 -14.89
N GLN A 16 25.35 6.56 -13.71
CA GLN A 16 24.55 5.53 -13.05
C GLN A 16 23.36 6.15 -12.30
N GLU A 17 23.54 7.35 -11.75
CA GLU A 17 22.46 8.13 -11.15
C GLU A 17 21.47 8.63 -12.21
N ASP A 18 21.94 9.14 -13.35
CA ASP A 18 21.06 9.57 -14.45
C ASP A 18 20.22 8.42 -14.98
N LYS A 19 20.81 7.23 -15.18
CA LYS A 19 20.05 6.01 -15.50
C LYS A 19 19.03 5.66 -14.42
N TYR A 20 19.39 5.75 -13.16
CA TYR A 20 18.48 5.47 -12.06
C TYR A 20 17.31 6.47 -12.01
N TRP A 21 17.58 7.75 -12.29
CA TRP A 21 16.54 8.79 -12.38
C TRP A 21 15.65 8.62 -13.61
N GLU A 22 16.20 8.23 -14.76
CA GLU A 22 15.43 7.90 -15.96
C GLU A 22 14.54 6.67 -15.74
N GLU A 23 15.07 5.62 -15.15
CA GLU A 23 14.30 4.43 -14.77
C GLU A 23 13.22 4.76 -13.73
N ALA A 24 13.53 5.58 -12.72
CA ALA A 24 12.57 6.02 -11.70
C ALA A 24 11.47 6.90 -12.32
N GLN A 25 11.78 7.77 -13.30
CA GLN A 25 10.79 8.55 -14.03
C GLN A 25 9.94 7.67 -14.95
N GLN A 26 10.53 6.69 -15.63
CA GLN A 26 9.76 5.72 -16.43
C GLN A 26 8.81 4.90 -15.55
N VAL A 27 9.24 4.49 -14.36
CA VAL A 27 8.38 3.79 -13.39
C VAL A 27 7.27 4.72 -12.89
N LYS A 28 7.53 6.00 -12.66
CA LYS A 28 6.54 6.99 -12.26
C LYS A 28 5.50 7.24 -13.36
N ASN A 29 5.90 7.23 -14.62
CA ASN A 29 5.01 7.32 -15.77
C ASN A 29 4.19 6.03 -15.98
N ARG A 30 4.58 4.91 -15.36
CA ARG A 30 3.84 3.63 -15.35
C ARG A 30 2.94 3.48 -14.13
N ALA A 31 2.81 4.50 -13.28
CA ALA A 31 1.89 4.45 -12.16
C ALA A 31 0.45 4.23 -12.68
N PRO A 32 -0.29 3.27 -12.10
CA PRO A 32 -1.65 3.00 -12.55
C PRO A 32 -2.57 4.20 -12.28
N ILE A 33 -3.33 4.56 -13.29
CA ILE A 33 -4.39 5.58 -13.23
C ILE A 33 -5.75 4.90 -13.04
N TYR A 34 -6.73 5.63 -12.52
CA TYR A 34 -8.13 5.19 -12.49
C TYR A 34 -8.99 6.15 -13.30
N TYR A 35 -10.02 5.59 -13.92
CA TYR A 35 -11.01 6.33 -14.68
C TYR A 35 -12.33 5.57 -14.68
N HIS A 36 -13.39 6.26 -15.05
CA HIS A 36 -14.72 5.68 -15.13
C HIS A 36 -15.15 5.58 -16.60
N VAL A 37 -15.76 4.45 -16.96
CA VAL A 37 -16.23 4.19 -18.31
C VAL A 37 -17.69 3.77 -18.23
N LYS A 38 -18.55 4.41 -19.03
CA LYS A 38 -19.92 3.96 -19.30
C LYS A 38 -19.88 3.02 -20.49
N THR A 39 -20.39 1.82 -20.33
CA THR A 39 -20.42 0.83 -21.40
C THR A 39 -21.44 1.25 -22.47
N THR A 40 -20.95 1.56 -23.66
CA THR A 40 -21.76 1.94 -24.82
C THR A 40 -21.64 0.93 -25.97
N ASN A 41 -20.65 0.03 -25.91
CA ASN A 41 -20.46 -0.99 -26.91
C ASN A 41 -21.46 -2.14 -26.71
N LYS A 42 -22.31 -2.37 -27.71
CA LYS A 42 -23.31 -3.46 -27.71
C LYS A 42 -22.69 -4.86 -27.63
N ALA A 43 -21.45 -5.01 -28.07
CA ALA A 43 -20.73 -6.28 -27.99
C ALA A 43 -20.42 -6.71 -26.55
N LEU A 44 -20.56 -5.81 -25.56
CA LEU A 44 -20.35 -6.12 -24.14
C LEU A 44 -21.57 -6.75 -23.46
N GLN A 45 -22.70 -6.83 -24.14
CA GLN A 45 -23.94 -7.34 -23.55
C GLN A 45 -23.81 -8.79 -23.12
N GLY A 46 -23.66 -9.04 -21.82
CA GLY A 46 -23.63 -10.38 -21.25
C GLY A 46 -22.33 -11.13 -21.46
N ILE A 47 -21.20 -10.43 -21.68
CA ILE A 47 -19.87 -11.06 -21.66
C ILE A 47 -19.15 -10.80 -20.33
N THR A 48 -18.23 -11.69 -19.98
CA THR A 48 -17.50 -11.63 -18.73
C THR A 48 -16.31 -10.65 -18.80
N LEU A 49 -15.87 -10.13 -17.65
CA LEU A 49 -14.65 -9.33 -17.56
C LEU A 49 -13.41 -10.08 -18.04
N ARG A 50 -13.38 -11.40 -17.90
CA ARG A 50 -12.31 -12.27 -18.41
C ARG A 50 -12.23 -12.17 -19.94
N GLU A 51 -13.37 -12.40 -20.60
CA GLU A 51 -13.47 -12.32 -22.08
C GLU A 51 -13.12 -10.91 -22.59
N ILE A 52 -13.59 -9.87 -21.90
CA ILE A 52 -13.25 -8.48 -22.25
C ILE A 52 -11.73 -8.27 -22.20
N ARG A 53 -11.04 -8.78 -21.18
CA ARG A 53 -9.57 -8.68 -21.07
C ARG A 53 -8.85 -9.41 -22.19
N GLU A 54 -9.34 -10.59 -22.56
CA GLU A 54 -8.79 -11.39 -23.64
C GLU A 54 -8.95 -10.68 -25.00
N ILE A 55 -10.12 -10.12 -25.26
CA ILE A 55 -10.40 -9.40 -26.51
C ILE A 55 -9.54 -8.13 -26.63
N ILE A 56 -9.45 -7.33 -25.54
CA ILE A 56 -8.66 -6.09 -25.55
C ILE A 56 -7.15 -6.40 -25.61
N GLY A 57 -6.71 -7.53 -25.06
CA GLY A 57 -5.30 -7.93 -25.01
C GLY A 57 -4.41 -6.96 -24.22
N ARG A 58 -5.01 -6.13 -23.37
CA ARG A 58 -4.30 -5.15 -22.55
C ARG A 58 -4.69 -5.32 -21.07
N PRO A 59 -3.72 -5.23 -20.13
CA PRO A 59 -4.01 -5.41 -18.73
C PRO A 59 -4.80 -4.21 -18.16
N PHE A 60 -5.91 -4.52 -17.54
CA PHE A 60 -6.70 -3.59 -16.74
C PHE A 60 -7.39 -4.31 -15.58
N ILE A 61 -7.80 -3.58 -14.57
CA ILE A 61 -8.55 -4.09 -13.42
C ILE A 61 -9.85 -3.30 -13.34
N CYS A 62 -10.98 -3.99 -13.36
CA CYS A 62 -12.26 -3.40 -13.00
C CYS A 62 -12.45 -3.56 -11.49
N SER A 63 -12.38 -2.44 -10.77
CA SER A 63 -12.45 -2.45 -9.30
C SER A 63 -13.87 -2.30 -8.77
N ARG A 64 -14.76 -1.70 -9.55
CA ARG A 64 -16.19 -1.53 -9.26
C ARG A 64 -17.00 -1.54 -10.54
N VAL A 65 -18.19 -2.09 -10.43
CA VAL A 65 -19.23 -2.04 -11.47
C VAL A 65 -20.49 -1.48 -10.82
N MET A 66 -21.12 -0.52 -11.48
CA MET A 66 -22.47 -0.09 -11.14
C MET A 66 -23.42 -0.60 -12.21
N HIS A 67 -24.31 -1.51 -11.82
CA HIS A 67 -25.39 -2.06 -12.63
C HIS A 67 -26.72 -1.69 -11.95
N ASP A 68 -27.63 -1.06 -12.67
CA ASP A 68 -28.94 -0.63 -12.16
C ASP A 68 -28.89 0.08 -10.80
N GLY A 69 -27.92 1.00 -10.64
CA GLY A 69 -27.72 1.77 -9.40
C GLY A 69 -27.02 1.02 -8.27
N THR A 70 -26.78 -0.28 -8.43
CA THR A 70 -26.09 -1.11 -7.42
C THR A 70 -24.60 -1.19 -7.73
N ILE A 71 -23.76 -0.85 -6.74
CA ILE A 71 -22.29 -0.91 -6.88
C ILE A 71 -21.77 -2.22 -6.29
N THR A 72 -21.07 -2.98 -7.11
CA THR A 72 -20.44 -4.25 -6.72
C THR A 72 -18.94 -4.25 -7.03
N SER A 73 -18.18 -5.11 -6.37
CA SER A 73 -16.79 -5.42 -6.73
C SER A 73 -16.78 -6.66 -7.61
N PRO A 74 -16.47 -6.53 -8.90
CA PRO A 74 -16.60 -7.64 -9.83
C PRO A 74 -15.44 -8.62 -9.69
N THR A 75 -15.69 -9.86 -10.08
CA THR A 75 -14.69 -10.89 -10.33
C THR A 75 -14.41 -10.99 -11.83
N ALA A 76 -13.44 -11.83 -12.21
CA ALA A 76 -13.17 -12.10 -13.62
C ALA A 76 -14.39 -12.68 -14.37
N ASP A 77 -15.25 -13.41 -13.65
CA ASP A 77 -16.42 -14.10 -14.21
C ASP A 77 -17.72 -13.27 -14.10
N SER A 78 -17.61 -12.02 -13.64
CA SER A 78 -18.76 -11.11 -13.59
C SER A 78 -19.14 -10.65 -14.99
N TYR A 79 -20.44 -10.73 -15.28
CA TYR A 79 -21.01 -10.25 -16.53
C TYR A 79 -21.12 -8.74 -16.56
N ILE A 80 -20.88 -8.17 -17.73
CA ILE A 80 -21.02 -6.72 -18.00
C ILE A 80 -22.16 -6.52 -18.99
N TYR A 81 -22.90 -5.45 -18.79
CA TYR A 81 -24.06 -5.11 -19.60
C TYR A 81 -23.94 -3.70 -20.17
N LEU A 82 -24.71 -3.47 -21.22
CA LEU A 82 -24.83 -2.14 -21.82
C LEU A 82 -25.39 -1.15 -20.80
N GLY A 83 -24.74 0.00 -20.67
CA GLY A 83 -25.13 1.03 -19.70
C GLY A 83 -24.47 0.92 -18.33
N ASP A 84 -23.78 -0.18 -18.04
CA ASP A 84 -22.99 -0.32 -16.81
C ASP A 84 -21.92 0.75 -16.72
N ARG A 85 -21.61 1.16 -15.49
CA ARG A 85 -20.48 2.06 -15.22
C ARG A 85 -19.38 1.33 -14.49
N LEU A 86 -18.21 1.35 -15.11
CA LEU A 86 -17.04 0.61 -14.66
C LEU A 86 -16.02 1.57 -14.07
N ARG A 87 -15.47 1.25 -12.89
CA ARG A 87 -14.25 1.91 -12.40
C ARG A 87 -13.06 1.04 -12.76
N ILE A 88 -12.26 1.53 -13.68
CA ILE A 88 -11.12 0.82 -14.25
C ILE A 88 -9.82 1.40 -13.71
N VAL A 89 -8.86 0.53 -13.49
CA VAL A 89 -7.47 0.85 -13.16
C VAL A 89 -6.59 0.22 -14.22
N SER A 90 -5.76 1.02 -14.88
CA SER A 90 -4.78 0.55 -15.87
C SER A 90 -3.57 1.49 -15.92
N ASN A 91 -2.54 1.14 -16.67
CA ASN A 91 -1.54 2.11 -17.05
C ASN A 91 -2.11 3.11 -18.06
N ALA A 92 -1.58 4.34 -18.07
CA ALA A 92 -2.06 5.41 -18.94
C ALA A 92 -2.05 5.02 -20.43
N GLU A 93 -1.03 4.26 -20.86
CA GLU A 93 -0.87 3.77 -22.23
C GLU A 93 -1.99 2.83 -22.70
N HIS A 94 -2.69 2.16 -21.76
CA HIS A 94 -3.77 1.23 -22.08
C HIS A 94 -5.16 1.86 -22.05
N LYS A 95 -5.29 3.07 -21.48
CA LYS A 95 -6.57 3.76 -21.29
C LYS A 95 -7.33 3.88 -22.60
N THR A 96 -6.68 4.36 -23.67
CA THR A 96 -7.32 4.60 -24.98
C THR A 96 -7.90 3.32 -25.56
N ALA A 97 -7.15 2.20 -25.51
CA ALA A 97 -7.63 0.91 -26.02
C ALA A 97 -8.83 0.39 -25.21
N VAL A 98 -8.77 0.51 -23.87
CA VAL A 98 -9.86 0.09 -23.00
C VAL A 98 -11.12 0.92 -23.20
N CYS A 99 -11.00 2.24 -23.29
CA CYS A 99 -12.13 3.12 -23.56
C CYS A 99 -12.72 2.87 -24.95
N ALA A 100 -11.89 2.75 -25.99
CA ALA A 100 -12.36 2.49 -27.35
C ALA A 100 -13.20 1.20 -27.47
N PHE A 101 -12.86 0.17 -26.69
CA PHE A 101 -13.60 -1.07 -26.66
C PHE A 101 -14.80 -1.05 -25.72
N CYS A 102 -14.62 -0.54 -24.50
CA CYS A 102 -15.69 -0.58 -23.48
C CYS A 102 -16.76 0.50 -23.69
N GLY A 103 -16.38 1.70 -24.10
CA GLY A 103 -17.31 2.80 -24.28
C GLY A 103 -16.70 4.15 -23.88
N GLU A 104 -17.56 5.09 -23.51
CA GLU A 104 -17.18 6.48 -23.25
C GLU A 104 -16.69 6.69 -21.82
N GLU A 105 -15.67 7.54 -21.67
CA GLU A 105 -15.24 7.99 -20.35
C GLU A 105 -16.33 8.84 -19.70
N ASP A 106 -16.74 8.50 -18.49
CA ASP A 106 -17.76 9.22 -17.72
C ASP A 106 -17.15 9.83 -16.45
N PRO A 107 -16.66 11.07 -16.50
CA PRO A 107 -16.09 11.75 -15.35
C PRO A 107 -17.15 12.25 -14.36
N SER A 108 -18.44 12.20 -14.72
CA SER A 108 -19.53 12.75 -13.91
C SER A 108 -19.82 11.92 -12.66
N ILE A 109 -19.33 10.67 -12.59
CA ILE A 109 -19.64 9.75 -11.51
C ILE A 109 -18.36 9.25 -10.86
N ASP A 110 -18.26 9.43 -9.55
CA ASP A 110 -17.25 8.75 -8.73
C ASP A 110 -17.87 7.53 -8.02
N LEU A 111 -17.57 6.34 -8.54
CA LEU A 111 -17.97 5.07 -7.92
C LEU A 111 -17.23 4.78 -6.59
N ALA A 112 -16.35 5.67 -6.13
CA ALA A 112 -15.66 5.52 -4.84
C ALA A 112 -16.46 6.03 -3.66
N THR A 113 -17.54 6.81 -3.92
CA THR A 113 -18.29 7.50 -2.87
C THR A 113 -19.08 6.59 -1.93
N ALA A 114 -19.32 7.07 -0.80
CA ALA A 114 -19.54 6.66 0.56
C ALA A 114 -20.61 5.61 0.89
N HIS A 115 -21.49 5.18 0.01
CA HIS A 115 -22.61 4.29 0.34
C HIS A 115 -22.47 2.87 -0.22
N SER A 116 -21.28 2.49 -0.65
CA SER A 116 -20.99 1.16 -1.19
C SER A 116 -20.51 0.21 -0.08
N PRO A 117 -20.96 -1.05 -0.05
CA PRO A 117 -20.42 -2.09 0.84
C PRO A 117 -18.95 -2.42 0.55
N ILE A 118 -18.42 -1.86 -0.54
CA ILE A 118 -17.06 -2.08 -1.02
C ILE A 118 -16.11 -1.10 -0.35
N ARG A 119 -15.07 -1.65 0.28
CA ARG A 119 -14.01 -0.89 0.93
C ARG A 119 -12.77 -0.81 0.05
N ASN A 120 -11.97 0.23 0.30
CA ASN A 120 -10.63 0.35 -0.21
C ASN A 120 -9.69 0.35 1.00
N GLU A 121 -8.89 -0.70 1.14
CA GLU A 121 -7.97 -0.84 2.26
C GLU A 121 -6.55 -1.11 1.74
N ARG A 122 -5.57 -0.70 2.55
CA ARG A 122 -4.17 -1.01 2.31
C ARG A 122 -3.77 -2.18 3.18
N ILE A 123 -3.16 -3.20 2.57
CA ILE A 123 -2.68 -4.40 3.24
C ILE A 123 -1.17 -4.44 3.05
N ARG A 124 -0.42 -4.57 4.14
CA ARG A 124 1.03 -4.74 4.07
C ARG A 124 1.41 -6.21 4.09
N VAL A 125 2.32 -6.58 3.20
CA VAL A 125 2.88 -7.92 3.14
C VAL A 125 3.93 -8.07 4.23
N THR A 126 3.61 -8.82 5.28
CA THR A 126 4.49 -9.06 6.44
C THR A 126 4.76 -10.54 6.70
N ASP A 127 4.02 -11.44 6.08
CA ASP A 127 4.30 -12.88 6.15
C ASP A 127 5.43 -13.25 5.19
N SER A 128 6.49 -13.86 5.72
CA SER A 128 7.65 -14.30 4.94
C SER A 128 7.30 -15.31 3.85
N LYS A 129 6.23 -16.08 4.02
CA LYS A 129 5.74 -17.05 3.02
C LYS A 129 5.25 -16.38 1.74
N MET A 130 4.85 -15.11 1.83
CA MET A 130 4.37 -14.33 0.68
C MET A 130 5.51 -13.70 -0.12
N ASN A 131 6.74 -13.76 0.37
CA ASN A 131 7.90 -13.23 -0.34
C ASN A 131 8.20 -14.05 -1.60
N GLY A 132 8.19 -13.43 -2.77
CA GLY A 132 8.41 -14.05 -4.08
C GLY A 132 7.18 -14.71 -4.71
N VAL A 133 6.03 -14.78 -4.03
CA VAL A 133 4.77 -15.30 -4.55
C VAL A 133 4.24 -14.37 -5.65
N MET A 134 3.79 -14.91 -6.78
CA MET A 134 3.18 -14.11 -7.84
C MET A 134 1.72 -13.75 -7.48
N ILE A 135 1.24 -12.62 -8.00
CA ILE A 135 -0.16 -12.22 -7.77
C ILE A 135 -1.15 -13.26 -8.29
N GLU A 136 -0.85 -13.93 -9.40
CA GLU A 136 -1.70 -15.02 -9.93
C GLU A 136 -1.82 -16.20 -8.96
N ASP A 137 -0.74 -16.54 -8.25
CA ASP A 137 -0.71 -17.64 -7.29
C ASP A 137 -1.54 -17.36 -6.03
N LEU A 138 -1.92 -16.11 -5.77
CA LEU A 138 -2.83 -15.75 -4.69
C LEU A 138 -4.24 -16.27 -4.92
N HIS A 139 -4.58 -16.64 -6.17
CA HIS A 139 -5.92 -17.12 -6.54
C HIS A 139 -7.02 -16.20 -6.01
N LEU A 140 -6.96 -14.91 -6.37
CA LEU A 140 -7.86 -13.86 -5.87
C LEU A 140 -9.35 -14.18 -6.05
N SER A 141 -9.70 -15.07 -6.98
CA SER A 141 -11.06 -15.58 -7.16
C SER A 141 -11.64 -16.23 -5.90
N ARG A 142 -10.80 -16.74 -4.98
CA ARG A 142 -11.21 -17.32 -3.70
C ARG A 142 -11.66 -16.28 -2.66
N PHE A 143 -11.43 -15.00 -2.94
CA PHE A 143 -11.69 -13.90 -1.99
C PHE A 143 -12.92 -13.07 -2.39
N ASP A 144 -13.88 -13.65 -3.10
CA ASP A 144 -15.21 -13.08 -3.38
C ASP A 144 -15.18 -11.57 -3.74
N GLY A 145 -14.60 -11.23 -4.87
CA GLY A 145 -14.60 -9.87 -5.40
C GLY A 145 -13.51 -8.96 -4.81
N VAL A 146 -12.42 -9.49 -4.25
CA VAL A 146 -11.26 -8.68 -3.90
C VAL A 146 -10.41 -8.43 -5.14
N ASN A 147 -10.12 -7.17 -5.41
CA ASN A 147 -9.25 -6.73 -6.48
C ASN A 147 -8.05 -5.98 -5.89
N ILE A 148 -6.82 -6.40 -6.22
CA ILE A 148 -5.61 -5.64 -5.93
C ILE A 148 -5.47 -4.61 -7.05
N THR A 149 -5.55 -3.33 -6.73
CA THR A 149 -5.53 -2.24 -7.73
C THR A 149 -4.16 -1.62 -7.89
N ARG A 150 -3.31 -1.70 -6.87
CA ARG A 150 -1.95 -1.16 -6.86
C ARG A 150 -1.08 -1.94 -5.90
N VAL A 151 0.22 -2.00 -6.21
CA VAL A 151 1.27 -2.48 -5.30
C VAL A 151 2.26 -1.34 -5.12
N THR A 152 2.51 -0.94 -3.87
CA THR A 152 3.49 0.10 -3.54
C THR A 152 4.67 -0.54 -2.83
N ARG A 153 5.87 -0.34 -3.35
CA ARG A 153 7.15 -0.85 -2.84
C ARG A 153 8.14 0.30 -2.72
N ALA A 154 8.67 0.55 -1.54
CA ALA A 154 9.61 1.64 -1.29
C ALA A 154 9.17 3.00 -1.87
N GLY A 155 7.88 3.33 -1.76
CA GLY A 155 7.31 4.58 -2.27
C GLY A 155 6.96 4.59 -3.77
N VAL A 156 7.36 3.57 -4.53
CA VAL A 156 7.02 3.42 -5.95
C VAL A 156 5.75 2.59 -6.10
N THR A 157 4.83 3.04 -6.95
CA THR A 157 3.55 2.37 -7.19
C THR A 157 3.54 1.66 -8.53
N PHE A 158 3.22 0.37 -8.53
CA PHE A 158 3.16 -0.50 -9.69
C PHE A 158 1.75 -0.94 -10.00
N PHE A 159 1.47 -1.18 -11.28
CA PHE A 159 0.29 -1.94 -11.69
C PHE A 159 0.47 -3.42 -11.28
N PRO A 160 -0.54 -4.07 -10.68
CA PRO A 160 -0.43 -5.44 -10.17
C PRO A 160 -0.61 -6.46 -11.31
N TYR A 161 0.41 -6.61 -12.16
CA TYR A 161 0.43 -7.66 -13.16
C TYR A 161 0.37 -9.05 -12.49
N ASN A 162 -0.22 -10.01 -13.15
CA ASN A 162 -0.32 -11.38 -12.65
C ASN A 162 1.05 -11.97 -12.30
N THR A 163 2.07 -11.66 -13.10
CA THR A 163 3.46 -12.11 -12.94
C THR A 163 4.26 -11.31 -11.90
N LEU A 164 3.69 -10.25 -11.32
CA LEU A 164 4.36 -9.45 -10.30
C LEU A 164 4.58 -10.29 -9.04
N ARG A 165 5.85 -10.41 -8.64
CA ARG A 165 6.23 -11.11 -7.40
C ARG A 165 6.14 -10.16 -6.21
N LEU A 166 5.40 -10.57 -5.19
CA LEU A 166 5.29 -9.84 -3.94
C LEU A 166 6.61 -9.88 -3.16
N GLN A 167 6.88 -8.82 -2.42
CA GLN A 167 8.02 -8.72 -1.51
C GLN A 167 7.54 -8.30 -0.13
N LEU A 168 8.33 -8.70 0.88
CA LEU A 168 8.10 -8.21 2.25
C LEU A 168 8.16 -6.67 2.27
N GLY A 169 7.19 -6.06 2.95
CA GLY A 169 7.06 -4.61 3.00
C GLY A 169 6.22 -4.00 1.89
N ASP A 170 5.84 -4.75 0.85
CA ASP A 170 4.90 -4.26 -0.15
C ASP A 170 3.57 -3.85 0.48
N THR A 171 2.99 -2.77 -0.01
CA THR A 171 1.65 -2.32 0.36
C THR A 171 0.70 -2.53 -0.81
N LEU A 172 -0.28 -3.41 -0.61
CA LEU A 172 -1.31 -3.73 -1.59
C LEU A 172 -2.53 -2.84 -1.36
N SER A 173 -2.97 -2.09 -2.37
CA SER A 173 -4.25 -1.38 -2.35
C SER A 173 -5.33 -2.32 -2.85
N CYS A 174 -6.21 -2.76 -1.95
CA CYS A 174 -7.23 -3.76 -2.20
C CYS A 174 -8.61 -3.13 -2.18
N VAL A 175 -9.46 -3.51 -3.14
CA VAL A 175 -10.86 -3.08 -3.24
C VAL A 175 -11.74 -4.31 -3.19
N GLY A 176 -12.77 -4.30 -2.35
CA GLY A 176 -13.71 -5.43 -2.22
C GLY A 176 -14.57 -5.37 -0.96
N PRO A 177 -15.35 -6.42 -0.69
CA PRO A 177 -16.10 -6.56 0.54
C PRO A 177 -15.18 -6.64 1.76
N LYS A 178 -15.58 -6.00 2.87
CA LYS A 178 -14.77 -5.92 4.10
C LYS A 178 -14.26 -7.29 4.57
N ASN A 179 -15.13 -8.28 4.61
CA ASN A 179 -14.79 -9.63 5.09
C ASN A 179 -13.80 -10.35 4.17
N ALA A 180 -13.91 -10.14 2.87
CA ALA A 180 -13.02 -10.72 1.88
C ALA A 180 -11.61 -10.06 1.95
N ILE A 181 -11.55 -8.73 2.10
CA ILE A 181 -10.29 -8.01 2.35
C ILE A 181 -9.63 -8.49 3.64
N ALA A 182 -10.41 -8.71 4.71
CA ALA A 182 -9.87 -9.20 5.99
C ALA A 182 -9.23 -10.60 5.84
N ARG A 183 -9.83 -11.50 5.05
CA ARG A 183 -9.23 -12.83 4.75
C ARG A 183 -7.91 -12.69 3.99
N LEU A 184 -7.87 -11.82 2.98
CA LEU A 184 -6.63 -11.55 2.24
C LEU A 184 -5.57 -10.91 3.16
N ALA A 185 -5.95 -9.97 4.03
CA ALA A 185 -5.06 -9.35 5.01
C ALA A 185 -4.44 -10.37 5.97
N ALA A 186 -5.23 -11.35 6.42
CA ALA A 186 -4.74 -12.43 7.28
C ALA A 186 -3.68 -13.28 6.55
N LEU A 187 -3.89 -13.58 5.26
CA LEU A 187 -2.91 -14.30 4.43
C LEU A 187 -1.61 -13.51 4.26
N MET A 188 -1.69 -12.18 4.08
CA MET A 188 -0.52 -11.30 3.93
C MET A 188 0.23 -11.05 5.24
N GLY A 189 -0.30 -11.50 6.36
CA GLY A 189 0.25 -11.27 7.69
C GLY A 189 -0.16 -9.95 8.33
N ASN A 190 -0.33 -8.89 7.56
CA ASN A 190 -0.80 -7.51 7.89
C ASN A 190 -0.70 -7.11 9.38
N ARG A 191 0.44 -7.38 10.01
CA ARG A 191 0.64 -7.19 11.46
C ARG A 191 0.79 -5.73 11.88
N GLU A 192 0.93 -4.80 10.93
CA GLU A 192 1.16 -3.38 11.23
C GLU A 192 -0.01 -2.66 11.88
N LYS A 193 -1.24 -3.18 11.78
CA LYS A 193 -2.37 -2.56 12.52
C LYS A 193 -2.15 -2.50 14.04
N GLN A 194 -1.22 -3.29 14.58
CA GLN A 194 -0.86 -3.24 16.01
C GLN A 194 0.27 -2.25 16.32
N LEU A 195 1.10 -1.88 15.32
CA LEU A 195 2.26 -0.98 15.53
C LEU A 195 1.96 0.49 15.20
N GLU A 196 0.90 0.78 14.45
CA GLU A 196 0.57 2.15 14.01
C GLU A 196 -0.01 3.08 15.10
N LYS A 197 -0.30 2.57 16.30
CA LYS A 197 -0.67 3.41 17.44
C LYS A 197 0.41 3.30 18.51
N PRO A 198 1.43 4.16 18.48
CA PRO A 198 2.35 4.24 19.60
C PRO A 198 1.52 4.49 20.86
N ASN A 199 1.74 3.67 21.87
CA ASN A 199 1.04 3.85 23.15
C ASN A 199 1.59 5.10 23.84
N VAL A 200 1.01 6.25 23.45
CA VAL A 200 1.41 7.58 23.93
C VAL A 200 1.38 7.63 25.45
N VAL A 201 0.43 6.93 26.08
CA VAL A 201 0.33 6.83 27.54
C VAL A 201 1.56 6.13 28.12
N ALA A 202 2.03 5.04 27.51
CA ALA A 202 3.22 4.33 27.96
C ALA A 202 4.50 5.19 27.81
N ILE A 203 4.58 5.99 26.74
CA ILE A 203 5.71 6.92 26.52
C ILE A 203 5.73 7.99 27.60
N PHE A 204 4.60 8.66 27.86
CA PHE A 204 4.52 9.69 28.89
C PHE A 204 4.69 9.11 30.31
N ALA A 205 4.15 7.94 30.59
CA ALA A 205 4.36 7.27 31.89
C ALA A 205 5.84 6.92 32.09
N GLY A 206 6.53 6.42 31.07
CA GLY A 206 7.97 6.15 31.12
C GLY A 206 8.80 7.40 31.32
N LEU A 207 8.42 8.50 30.67
CA LEU A 207 9.09 9.80 30.84
C LEU A 207 8.90 10.36 32.26
N ALA A 208 7.67 10.33 32.78
CA ALA A 208 7.36 10.76 34.15
C ALA A 208 8.12 9.93 35.19
N PHE A 209 8.15 8.61 35.00
CA PHE A 209 8.90 7.72 35.90
C PHE A 209 10.42 7.99 35.83
N GLY A 210 10.95 8.26 34.65
CA GLY A 210 12.35 8.65 34.46
C GLY A 210 12.72 9.96 35.14
N VAL A 211 11.81 10.96 35.11
CA VAL A 211 12.02 12.24 35.80
C VAL A 211 12.04 12.04 37.33
N ILE A 212 11.14 11.23 37.88
CA ILE A 212 11.10 10.92 39.32
C ILE A 212 12.43 10.24 39.73
N ILE A 213 12.92 9.27 38.99
CA ILE A 213 14.23 8.61 39.27
C ILE A 213 15.37 9.60 39.16
N GLY A 214 15.35 10.49 38.16
CA GLY A 214 16.40 11.51 37.94
C GLY A 214 16.46 12.57 39.01
N ALA A 215 15.33 12.83 39.69
CA ALA A 215 15.25 13.79 40.78
C ALA A 215 15.75 13.24 42.15
N PHE A 216 15.93 11.90 42.23
CA PHE A 216 16.40 11.28 43.48
C PHE A 216 17.88 11.61 43.74
N PRO A 217 18.23 12.20 44.90
CA PRO A 217 19.63 12.45 45.26
C PRO A 217 20.33 11.13 45.63
N ILE A 218 21.37 10.76 44.89
CA ILE A 218 22.17 9.57 45.19
C ILE A 218 23.38 10.02 46.00
N ALA A 219 23.41 9.62 47.29
CA ALA A 219 24.54 9.87 48.17
C ALA A 219 25.48 8.68 48.17
N PHE A 220 26.77 8.89 47.86
CA PHE A 220 27.81 7.86 47.94
C PHE A 220 28.57 8.01 49.29
N PRO A 221 28.90 6.91 50.01
CA PRO A 221 29.51 6.95 51.34
C PRO A 221 30.86 7.66 51.43
N TYR A 222 31.54 7.89 50.31
CA TYR A 222 32.88 8.48 50.25
C TYR A 222 32.95 9.83 49.49
N MET A 223 31.79 10.38 49.09
CA MET A 223 31.76 11.70 48.41
C MET A 223 30.92 12.70 49.21
N PRO A 224 31.47 13.90 49.50
CA PRO A 224 30.76 14.92 50.29
C PRO A 224 29.66 15.65 49.49
N VAL A 225 29.45 15.23 48.24
CA VAL A 225 28.47 15.86 47.30
C VAL A 225 27.44 14.82 46.84
N THR A 226 26.16 15.15 46.96
CA THR A 226 25.07 14.36 46.38
C THR A 226 25.02 14.56 44.89
N ILE A 227 25.03 13.46 44.14
CA ILE A 227 24.91 13.47 42.68
C ILE A 227 23.45 13.24 42.31
N GLN A 228 22.89 14.12 41.50
CA GLN A 228 21.57 13.96 40.90
C GLN A 228 21.73 13.74 39.42
N LEU A 229 21.03 12.75 38.84
CA LEU A 229 21.02 12.48 37.43
C LEU A 229 20.36 13.57 36.58
N GLY A 230 19.55 14.42 37.28
CA GLY A 230 18.84 15.56 36.70
C GLY A 230 17.68 15.15 35.80
N LEU A 231 16.95 16.17 35.32
CA LEU A 231 15.75 15.99 34.46
C LEU A 231 15.98 15.26 33.13
N ALA A 232 17.21 15.30 32.62
CA ALA A 232 17.54 14.64 31.35
C ALA A 232 18.13 13.24 31.55
N GLY A 233 18.96 13.06 32.60
CA GLY A 233 19.65 11.78 32.85
C GLY A 233 18.72 10.66 33.33
N GLY A 234 17.71 11.00 34.15
CA GLY A 234 16.74 10.05 34.65
C GLY A 234 15.95 9.34 33.55
N PRO A 235 15.27 10.07 32.66
CA PRO A 235 14.54 9.48 31.52
C PRO A 235 15.45 8.69 30.58
N LEU A 236 16.69 9.10 30.37
CA LEU A 236 17.63 8.39 29.49
C LEU A 236 17.96 7.00 30.08
N ILE A 237 18.29 6.94 31.37
CA ILE A 237 18.59 5.65 32.04
C ILE A 237 17.35 4.78 32.12
N ALA A 238 16.17 5.36 32.44
CA ALA A 238 14.91 4.63 32.43
C ALA A 238 14.60 4.04 31.04
N ALA A 239 14.82 4.79 29.96
CA ALA A 239 14.64 4.31 28.59
C ALA A 239 15.59 3.15 28.23
N ILE A 240 16.85 3.23 28.63
CA ILE A 240 17.84 2.16 28.41
C ILE A 240 17.44 0.89 29.18
N LEU A 241 17.05 1.02 30.45
CA LEU A 241 16.63 -0.12 31.26
C LEU A 241 15.36 -0.77 30.73
N LEU A 242 14.35 0.03 30.36
CA LEU A 242 13.11 -0.47 29.74
C LEU A 242 13.37 -1.11 28.37
N GLY A 243 14.30 -0.58 27.58
CA GLY A 243 14.68 -1.17 26.30
C GLY A 243 15.44 -2.48 26.44
N TYR A 244 16.20 -2.64 27.52
CA TYR A 244 16.98 -3.85 27.79
C TYR A 244 16.16 -4.96 28.46
N PHE A 245 15.31 -4.62 29.43
CA PHE A 245 14.50 -5.56 30.24
C PHE A 245 13.04 -5.64 29.80
N GLY A 246 12.58 -4.77 28.89
CA GLY A 246 11.19 -4.74 28.44
C GLY A 246 10.82 -5.99 27.63
N PRO A 247 9.54 -6.38 27.63
CA PRO A 247 9.07 -7.52 26.83
C PRO A 247 9.25 -7.21 25.34
N ARG A 248 9.89 -8.14 24.64
CA ARG A 248 10.07 -8.14 23.17
C ARG A 248 8.82 -8.63 22.47
#